data_f997a8b70e527f099949e50313dbae7d
#
_entry.id   f997a8b70e527f099949e50313dbae7d
#
_cell.length_a   1.000
_cell.length_b   1.000
_cell.length_c   1.000
_cell.angle_alpha   90.00
_cell.angle_beta   90.00
_cell.angle_gamma   90.00
#
_symmetry.space_group_name_H-M   'P 1'
#
loop_
_entity.id
_entity.type
_entity.pdbx_description
1 polymer ?
#
loop_
_entity_poly.entity_id
_entity_poly.type
_entity_poly.pdbx_seq_one_letter_code
_entity_poly.pdbx_strand_id
1 'polypeptide(L)'
;MFHIWHLFTAASIIYGIAGSLLLWKIPNCGKKTSGDRPALGLKKKSGNETAKRLVSIIIPARNEEKRLPRLLKSLHGEKQRLPEQLHLEIIVVNDRSEDDTKQVAEDAGARVLTLENAPEGRAGKSRACKRGAEAAKGDLFLFLDADTWFVPGGLLRVLELQQPGLVSIQPYHVTERFYESFSAYFNIIVMSGVNAFTPFSTEGKPKGCFGPCLLCSKEDYFTAGGHGAIETELVDDIALARLFVDRGLPVHCFGGRKCVEFRMYPAGMGDLTEGWTKNMATGAKFSSLATNILLFFWIAGVTNLFLSFLQAGASGRPLFLIGSAVVYILYSLQLYLHLRRIGNFFPLLCLLFPVYLLFFILLFMYSIVKTKFVKKVRWRGRDISL
;
A
#
# COMPACT_ATOMS: atom_id res chain seq x y z
N MET A 1 -7.36 41.64 18.35
CA MET A 1 -6.98 41.24 16.97
C MET A 1 -5.56 40.65 16.90
N PHE A 2 -4.54 41.19 17.60
CA PHE A 2 -3.18 40.64 17.65
C PHE A 2 -3.13 39.19 18.21
N HIS A 3 -3.88 38.87 19.24
CA HIS A 3 -3.88 37.54 19.86
C HIS A 3 -4.43 36.43 18.95
N ILE A 4 -5.35 36.71 18.07
CA ILE A 4 -5.91 35.74 17.12
C ILE A 4 -4.82 35.28 16.12
N TRP A 5 -3.95 36.20 15.69
CA TRP A 5 -2.83 35.92 14.79
C TRP A 5 -1.81 34.94 15.36
N HIS A 6 -1.43 35.16 16.63
CA HIS A 6 -0.49 34.26 17.30
C HIS A 6 -1.08 32.85 17.48
N LEU A 7 -2.37 32.75 17.77
CA LEU A 7 -3.08 31.47 17.83
C LEU A 7 -3.11 30.76 16.50
N PHE A 8 -3.39 31.46 15.38
CA PHE A 8 -3.36 30.86 14.04
C PHE A 8 -1.97 30.37 13.64
N THR A 9 -0.94 31.17 13.91
CA THR A 9 0.44 30.80 13.59
C THR A 9 0.88 29.59 14.42
N ALA A 10 0.61 29.59 15.72
CA ALA A 10 0.93 28.46 16.60
C ALA A 10 0.19 27.17 16.17
N ALA A 11 -1.09 27.28 15.84
CA ALA A 11 -1.87 26.16 15.33
C ALA A 11 -1.28 25.61 14.02
N SER A 12 -0.89 26.47 13.07
CA SER A 12 -0.28 26.06 11.80
C SER A 12 1.05 25.34 11.99
N ILE A 13 1.86 25.73 12.99
CA ILE A 13 3.11 25.06 13.35
C ILE A 13 2.82 23.67 13.92
N ILE A 14 1.89 23.55 14.87
CA ILE A 14 1.49 22.25 15.46
C ILE A 14 0.98 21.30 14.38
N TYR A 15 0.16 21.78 13.47
CA TYR A 15 -0.38 21.01 12.37
C TYR A 15 0.68 20.60 11.35
N GLY A 16 1.66 21.47 11.07
CA GLY A 16 2.81 21.15 10.25
C GLY A 16 3.67 20.03 10.87
N ILE A 17 3.91 20.10 12.17
CA ILE A 17 4.61 19.06 12.92
C ILE A 17 3.83 17.72 12.83
N ALA A 18 2.51 17.73 13.09
CA ALA A 18 1.68 16.53 12.99
C ALA A 18 1.80 15.88 11.61
N GLY A 19 1.73 16.67 10.52
CA GLY A 19 1.93 16.16 9.18
C GLY A 19 3.29 15.51 8.96
N SER A 20 4.36 16.09 9.48
CA SER A 20 5.72 15.54 9.37
C SER A 20 5.88 14.21 10.10
N LEU A 21 5.10 13.97 11.16
CA LEU A 21 5.13 12.72 11.94
C LEU A 21 4.37 11.56 11.29
N LEU A 22 3.42 11.83 10.39
CA LEU A 22 2.59 10.79 9.76
C LEU A 22 3.43 9.77 8.97
N LEU A 23 4.41 10.26 8.22
CA LEU A 23 5.34 9.43 7.44
C LEU A 23 6.79 9.74 7.88
N TRP A 24 7.03 9.65 9.17
CA TRP A 24 8.31 10.01 9.80
C TRP A 24 9.50 9.29 9.17
N LYS A 25 9.40 7.96 9.09
CA LYS A 25 10.47 7.11 8.54
C LYS A 25 9.87 5.98 7.73
N ILE A 26 10.00 6.08 6.40
CA ILE A 26 9.67 4.98 5.50
C ILE A 26 10.97 4.23 5.16
N PRO A 27 11.20 3.02 5.72
CA PRO A 27 12.30 2.17 5.28
C PRO A 27 12.09 1.83 3.81
N ASN A 28 13.11 2.05 2.98
CA ASN A 28 12.97 1.85 1.54
C ASN A 28 13.71 0.57 1.14
N CYS A 29 13.03 -0.31 0.41
CA CYS A 29 13.62 -1.56 -0.09
C CYS A 29 14.84 -1.34 -1.02
N GLY A 30 15.00 -0.14 -1.59
CA GLY A 30 16.16 0.21 -2.42
C GLY A 30 17.41 0.68 -1.67
N LYS A 31 17.40 0.81 -0.35
CA LYS A 31 18.59 1.14 0.44
C LYS A 31 19.19 -0.13 1.01
N LYS A 32 20.47 -0.40 0.68
CA LYS A 32 21.27 -1.39 1.45
C LYS A 32 21.17 -1.01 2.92
N THR A 33 20.60 -1.88 3.73
CA THR A 33 20.74 -1.78 5.19
C THR A 33 22.21 -2.04 5.48
N SER A 34 22.90 -1.03 6.00
CA SER A 34 24.30 -1.13 6.44
C SER A 34 24.36 -2.08 7.65
N GLY A 35 24.71 -3.29 7.39
CA GLY A 35 24.91 -4.36 8.34
C GLY A 35 24.92 -5.66 7.57
N ASP A 36 25.98 -6.46 7.71
CA ASP A 36 26.22 -7.77 7.08
C ASP A 36 25.02 -8.74 7.32
N ARG A 37 23.87 -8.48 6.71
CA ARG A 37 22.86 -9.51 6.58
C ARG A 37 23.25 -10.38 5.41
N PRO A 38 23.47 -11.68 5.63
CA PRO A 38 23.76 -12.59 4.53
C PRO A 38 22.59 -12.52 3.57
N ALA A 39 22.83 -12.00 2.38
CA ALA A 39 21.85 -11.92 1.32
C ALA A 39 21.15 -13.27 1.21
N LEU A 40 19.82 -13.30 1.43
CA LEU A 40 18.94 -14.45 1.17
C LEU A 40 19.24 -15.76 1.90
N GLY A 41 19.94 -15.74 3.02
CA GLY A 41 20.27 -16.97 3.74
C GLY A 41 21.01 -18.01 2.87
N LEU A 42 21.65 -17.56 1.80
CA LEU A 42 22.60 -18.36 0.99
C LEU A 42 23.84 -18.60 1.85
N LYS A 43 23.67 -19.30 2.98
CA LYS A 43 24.79 -19.78 3.76
C LYS A 43 25.62 -20.68 2.85
N LYS A 44 26.91 -20.36 2.68
CA LYS A 44 27.90 -21.34 2.22
C LYS A 44 27.77 -22.54 3.17
N LYS A 45 27.16 -23.62 2.73
CA LYS A 45 27.43 -24.92 3.35
C LYS A 45 28.92 -25.15 3.21
N SER A 46 29.50 -25.67 4.29
CA SER A 46 30.90 -26.14 4.28
C SER A 46 31.11 -27.11 3.10
N GLY A 47 31.64 -26.59 1.98
CA GLY A 47 31.70 -27.25 0.70
C GLY A 47 31.11 -26.38 -0.41
N ASN A 48 31.75 -26.21 -1.52
CA ASN A 48 31.60 -25.27 -2.62
C ASN A 48 30.20 -25.18 -3.32
N GLU A 49 29.13 -25.79 -2.77
CA GLU A 49 27.78 -25.74 -3.32
C GLU A 49 26.87 -24.77 -2.54
N THR A 50 26.59 -23.64 -3.15
CA THR A 50 25.49 -22.76 -2.70
C THR A 50 24.15 -23.45 -2.95
N ALA A 51 23.37 -23.68 -1.91
CA ALA A 51 22.05 -24.34 -2.02
C ALA A 51 21.14 -23.54 -2.96
N LYS A 52 20.59 -24.22 -3.97
CA LYS A 52 19.54 -23.66 -4.84
C LYS A 52 18.30 -23.35 -4.00
N ARG A 53 17.71 -22.18 -4.23
CA ARG A 53 16.51 -21.73 -3.51
C ARG A 53 15.37 -21.47 -4.50
N LEU A 54 14.20 -21.99 -4.23
CA LEU A 54 13.01 -21.78 -5.04
C LEU A 54 12.08 -20.76 -4.36
N VAL A 55 11.72 -19.73 -5.10
CA VAL A 55 10.74 -18.71 -4.68
C VAL A 55 9.45 -18.94 -5.43
N SER A 56 8.35 -19.16 -4.71
CA SER A 56 7.03 -19.26 -5.29
C SER A 56 6.34 -17.91 -5.29
N ILE A 57 6.10 -17.36 -6.49
CA ILE A 57 5.36 -16.12 -6.70
C ILE A 57 3.90 -16.48 -6.89
N ILE A 58 3.03 -16.00 -5.98
CA ILE A 58 1.61 -16.33 -5.93
C ILE A 58 0.81 -15.08 -6.28
N ILE A 59 0.05 -15.14 -7.36
CA ILE A 59 -0.69 -14.00 -7.91
C ILE A 59 -2.18 -14.34 -7.94
N PRO A 60 -2.99 -13.83 -6.99
CA PRO A 60 -4.44 -13.94 -7.06
C PRO A 60 -4.94 -13.02 -8.19
N ALA A 61 -5.74 -13.54 -9.10
CA ALA A 61 -6.24 -12.80 -10.25
C ALA A 61 -7.74 -13.01 -10.48
N ARG A 62 -8.48 -11.91 -10.69
CA ARG A 62 -9.87 -11.91 -11.12
C ARG A 62 -10.13 -10.70 -12.02
N ASN A 63 -10.46 -10.95 -13.29
CA ASN A 63 -10.71 -9.93 -14.29
C ASN A 63 -9.53 -8.94 -14.40
N GLU A 64 -8.32 -9.49 -14.61
CA GLU A 64 -7.05 -8.77 -14.64
C GLU A 64 -6.35 -8.83 -16.02
N GLU A 65 -7.05 -9.17 -17.09
CA GLU A 65 -6.50 -9.30 -18.45
C GLU A 65 -5.63 -8.10 -18.86
N LYS A 66 -5.98 -6.88 -18.38
CA LYS A 66 -5.30 -5.62 -18.74
C LYS A 66 -4.10 -5.29 -17.86
N ARG A 67 -4.06 -5.81 -16.62
CA ARG A 67 -3.02 -5.45 -15.62
C ARG A 67 -1.97 -6.54 -15.49
N LEU A 68 -2.38 -7.79 -15.48
CA LEU A 68 -1.54 -8.97 -15.32
C LEU A 68 -0.37 -9.05 -16.33
N PRO A 69 -0.50 -8.68 -17.62
CA PRO A 69 0.59 -8.72 -18.57
C PRO A 69 1.80 -7.89 -18.15
N ARG A 70 1.60 -6.72 -17.53
CA ARG A 70 2.70 -5.85 -17.07
C ARG A 70 3.50 -6.50 -15.95
N LEU A 71 2.82 -7.13 -14.99
CA LEU A 71 3.46 -7.89 -13.91
C LEU A 71 4.27 -9.05 -14.47
N LEU A 72 3.66 -9.92 -15.27
CA LEU A 72 4.32 -11.12 -15.82
C LEU A 72 5.53 -10.75 -16.68
N LYS A 73 5.42 -9.72 -17.52
CA LYS A 73 6.56 -9.19 -18.29
C LYS A 73 7.69 -8.71 -17.40
N SER A 74 7.37 -8.00 -16.30
CA SER A 74 8.40 -7.54 -15.36
C SER A 74 9.09 -8.71 -14.66
N LEU A 75 8.35 -9.74 -14.26
CA LEU A 75 8.90 -10.95 -13.62
C LEU A 75 9.83 -11.72 -14.57
N HIS A 76 9.49 -11.81 -15.86
CA HIS A 76 10.40 -12.42 -16.86
C HIS A 76 11.70 -11.63 -17.02
N GLY A 77 11.63 -10.30 -17.05
CA GLY A 77 12.82 -9.46 -17.08
C GLY A 77 13.69 -9.57 -15.81
N GLU A 78 13.05 -9.71 -14.66
CA GLU A 78 13.74 -9.88 -13.38
C GLU A 78 14.38 -11.28 -13.25
N LYS A 79 13.73 -12.34 -13.75
CA LYS A 79 14.27 -13.71 -13.74
C LYS A 79 15.68 -13.78 -14.37
N GLN A 80 15.92 -13.00 -15.43
CA GLN A 80 17.23 -12.95 -16.11
C GLN A 80 18.31 -12.21 -15.29
N ARG A 81 17.92 -11.47 -14.25
CA ARG A 81 18.82 -10.69 -13.39
C ARG A 81 19.12 -11.36 -12.06
N LEU A 82 18.42 -12.46 -11.76
CA LEU A 82 18.63 -13.20 -10.52
C LEU A 82 19.91 -14.02 -10.57
N PRO A 83 20.57 -14.20 -9.43
CA PRO A 83 21.66 -15.18 -9.30
C PRO A 83 21.18 -16.59 -9.69
N GLU A 84 22.09 -17.40 -10.27
CA GLU A 84 21.80 -18.78 -10.74
C GLU A 84 21.20 -19.69 -9.65
N GLN A 85 21.49 -19.40 -8.39
CA GLN A 85 20.99 -20.15 -7.24
C GLN A 85 19.53 -19.87 -6.91
N LEU A 86 18.94 -18.80 -7.47
CA LEU A 86 17.55 -18.42 -7.25
C LEU A 86 16.67 -18.84 -8.42
N HIS A 87 15.74 -19.71 -8.15
CA HIS A 87 14.74 -20.14 -9.13
C HIS A 87 13.36 -19.57 -8.77
N LEU A 88 12.55 -19.26 -9.78
CA LEU A 88 11.18 -18.79 -9.62
C LEU A 88 10.20 -19.81 -10.17
N GLU A 89 9.14 -20.06 -9.44
CA GLU A 89 7.88 -20.55 -9.99
C GLU A 89 6.82 -19.47 -9.89
N ILE A 90 6.03 -19.27 -10.94
CA ILE A 90 4.96 -18.28 -11.01
C ILE A 90 3.64 -19.03 -11.02
N ILE A 91 2.80 -18.78 -10.02
CA ILE A 91 1.49 -19.39 -9.85
C ILE A 91 0.44 -18.29 -9.91
N VAL A 92 -0.36 -18.28 -10.96
CA VAL A 92 -1.53 -17.41 -11.07
C VAL A 92 -2.76 -18.19 -10.63
N VAL A 93 -3.47 -17.66 -9.63
CA VAL A 93 -4.70 -18.27 -9.16
C VAL A 93 -5.90 -17.50 -9.69
N ASN A 94 -6.55 -18.06 -10.69
CA ASN A 94 -7.71 -17.48 -11.35
C ASN A 94 -8.99 -17.71 -10.52
N ASP A 95 -9.50 -16.62 -9.91
CA ASP A 95 -10.78 -16.64 -9.18
C ASP A 95 -11.95 -16.42 -10.14
N ARG A 96 -12.18 -17.36 -11.06
CA ARG A 96 -13.34 -17.34 -11.98
C ARG A 96 -13.46 -16.03 -12.74
N SER A 97 -12.38 -15.64 -13.43
CA SER A 97 -12.42 -14.48 -14.34
C SER A 97 -13.35 -14.75 -15.51
N GLU A 98 -14.04 -13.72 -15.94
CA GLU A 98 -14.97 -13.71 -17.08
C GLU A 98 -14.30 -13.12 -18.33
N ASP A 99 -13.07 -12.60 -18.19
CA ASP A 99 -12.20 -12.06 -19.21
C ASP A 99 -11.04 -13.03 -19.55
N ASP A 100 -10.11 -12.61 -20.40
CA ASP A 100 -8.98 -13.43 -20.86
C ASP A 100 -7.84 -13.58 -19.82
N THR A 101 -8.08 -13.29 -18.53
CA THR A 101 -7.06 -13.38 -17.45
C THR A 101 -6.34 -14.73 -17.45
N LYS A 102 -7.08 -15.83 -17.60
CA LYS A 102 -6.52 -17.20 -17.60
C LYS A 102 -5.58 -17.38 -18.79
N GLN A 103 -6.03 -17.07 -19.99
CA GLN A 103 -5.26 -17.21 -21.21
C GLN A 103 -3.99 -16.38 -21.19
N VAL A 104 -4.08 -15.12 -20.75
CA VAL A 104 -2.94 -14.21 -20.57
C VAL A 104 -1.87 -14.81 -19.63
N ALA A 105 -2.29 -15.48 -18.56
CA ALA A 105 -1.37 -16.12 -17.63
C ALA A 105 -0.69 -17.36 -18.23
N GLU A 106 -1.44 -18.18 -18.96
CA GLU A 106 -0.95 -19.41 -19.63
C GLU A 106 0.04 -19.03 -20.75
N ASP A 107 -0.29 -18.06 -21.58
CA ASP A 107 0.58 -17.57 -22.67
C ASP A 107 1.91 -17.00 -22.16
N ALA A 108 1.90 -16.44 -20.95
CA ALA A 108 3.11 -15.97 -20.27
C ALA A 108 3.88 -17.12 -19.56
N GLY A 109 3.48 -18.37 -19.70
CA GLY A 109 4.15 -19.51 -19.10
C GLY A 109 4.01 -19.64 -17.57
N ALA A 110 3.01 -18.98 -16.98
CA ALA A 110 2.69 -19.15 -15.57
C ALA A 110 1.88 -20.43 -15.34
N ARG A 111 2.08 -21.05 -14.19
CA ARG A 111 1.21 -22.16 -13.76
C ARG A 111 -0.13 -21.57 -13.31
N VAL A 112 -1.22 -21.91 -14.00
CA VAL A 112 -2.55 -21.42 -13.66
C VAL A 112 -3.31 -22.44 -12.81
N LEU A 113 -3.90 -21.96 -11.71
CA LEU A 113 -4.84 -22.69 -10.87
C LEU A 113 -6.19 -21.97 -10.94
N THR A 114 -7.27 -22.69 -11.23
CA THR A 114 -8.62 -22.12 -11.25
C THR A 114 -9.39 -22.54 -9.99
N LEU A 115 -10.08 -21.59 -9.37
CA LEU A 115 -10.98 -21.86 -8.25
C LEU A 115 -12.36 -22.24 -8.79
N GLU A 116 -12.78 -23.50 -8.61
CA GLU A 116 -14.04 -23.98 -9.19
C GLU A 116 -15.26 -23.63 -8.31
N ASN A 117 -15.19 -23.81 -7.00
CA ASN A 117 -16.32 -23.64 -6.09
C ASN A 117 -16.06 -22.56 -5.04
N ALA A 118 -16.68 -21.40 -5.16
CA ALA A 118 -16.66 -20.39 -4.12
C ALA A 118 -18.07 -20.07 -3.66
N PRO A 119 -18.35 -20.08 -2.34
CA PRO A 119 -19.57 -19.48 -1.81
C PRO A 119 -19.67 -18.03 -2.25
N GLU A 120 -20.84 -17.60 -2.68
CA GLU A 120 -21.08 -16.20 -3.03
C GLU A 120 -20.80 -15.29 -1.83
N GLY A 121 -20.21 -14.12 -2.08
CA GLY A 121 -20.08 -13.05 -1.09
C GLY A 121 -18.83 -13.06 -0.19
N ARG A 122 -17.87 -14.00 -0.36
CA ARG A 122 -16.64 -14.05 0.45
C ARG A 122 -15.37 -13.65 -0.32
N ALA A 123 -14.37 -13.15 0.42
CA ALA A 123 -13.12 -12.61 -0.14
C ALA A 123 -12.37 -13.65 -0.99
N GLY A 124 -12.51 -13.56 -2.33
CA GLY A 124 -11.85 -14.47 -3.27
C GLY A 124 -10.31 -14.38 -3.21
N LYS A 125 -9.75 -13.21 -2.86
CA LYS A 125 -8.30 -12.99 -2.77
C LYS A 125 -7.65 -13.90 -1.74
N SER A 126 -8.14 -13.95 -0.50
CA SER A 126 -7.56 -14.80 0.55
C SER A 126 -7.60 -16.29 0.18
N ARG A 127 -8.69 -16.75 -0.43
CA ARG A 127 -8.80 -18.13 -0.92
C ARG A 127 -7.85 -18.42 -2.07
N ALA A 128 -7.70 -17.48 -2.99
CA ALA A 128 -6.74 -17.61 -4.08
C ALA A 128 -5.29 -17.67 -3.56
N CYS A 129 -4.93 -16.79 -2.61
CA CYS A 129 -3.63 -16.82 -1.96
C CYS A 129 -3.38 -18.15 -1.22
N LYS A 130 -4.37 -18.66 -0.46
CA LYS A 130 -4.29 -19.95 0.20
C LYS A 130 -4.05 -21.09 -0.81
N ARG A 131 -4.89 -21.16 -1.84
CA ARG A 131 -4.78 -22.19 -2.87
C ARG A 131 -3.43 -22.18 -3.58
N GLY A 132 -2.91 -20.97 -3.86
CA GLY A 132 -1.57 -20.79 -4.43
C GLY A 132 -0.49 -21.28 -3.48
N ALA A 133 -0.56 -20.94 -2.19
CA ALA A 133 0.40 -21.35 -1.17
C ALA A 133 0.42 -22.88 -0.96
N GLU A 134 -0.75 -23.53 -0.97
CA GLU A 134 -0.86 -24.99 -0.88
C GLU A 134 -0.22 -25.72 -2.08
N ALA A 135 -0.28 -25.12 -3.27
CA ALA A 135 0.27 -25.68 -4.50
C ALA A 135 1.74 -25.33 -4.74
N ALA A 136 2.27 -24.37 -3.97
CA ALA A 136 3.61 -23.84 -4.09
C ALA A 136 4.68 -24.84 -3.60
N LYS A 137 5.77 -24.94 -4.35
CA LYS A 137 6.91 -25.85 -4.08
C LYS A 137 8.08 -25.16 -3.40
N GLY A 138 8.16 -23.82 -3.48
CA GLY A 138 9.26 -23.05 -2.93
C GLY A 138 9.25 -22.94 -1.41
N ASP A 139 10.40 -22.60 -0.84
CA ASP A 139 10.58 -22.37 0.59
C ASP A 139 10.29 -20.91 0.98
N LEU A 140 10.19 -20.04 -0.01
CA LEU A 140 9.91 -18.63 0.13
C LEU A 140 8.69 -18.27 -0.72
N PHE A 141 7.72 -17.62 -0.11
CA PHE A 141 6.49 -17.17 -0.76
C PHE A 141 6.52 -15.67 -0.98
N LEU A 142 6.22 -15.26 -2.21
CA LEU A 142 6.02 -13.87 -2.60
C LEU A 142 4.61 -13.72 -3.17
N PHE A 143 3.70 -13.13 -2.40
CA PHE A 143 2.35 -12.79 -2.87
C PHE A 143 2.39 -11.42 -3.55
N LEU A 144 1.79 -11.33 -4.74
CA LEU A 144 1.74 -10.10 -5.53
C LEU A 144 0.33 -9.84 -6.05
N ASP A 145 -0.15 -8.62 -5.92
CA ASP A 145 -1.37 -8.20 -6.62
C ASP A 145 -1.08 -8.02 -8.12
N ALA A 146 -2.06 -8.37 -8.96
CA ALA A 146 -1.92 -8.39 -10.43
C ALA A 146 -1.65 -7.02 -11.07
N ASP A 147 -1.88 -5.92 -10.33
CA ASP A 147 -1.65 -4.53 -10.75
C ASP A 147 -0.27 -3.98 -10.34
N THR A 148 0.60 -4.85 -9.81
CA THR A 148 1.99 -4.51 -9.46
C THR A 148 2.97 -4.85 -10.58
N TRP A 149 4.18 -4.30 -10.53
CA TRP A 149 5.31 -4.71 -11.37
C TRP A 149 6.64 -4.30 -10.73
N PHE A 150 7.71 -4.97 -11.11
CA PHE A 150 9.06 -4.65 -10.66
C PHE A 150 9.77 -3.68 -11.59
N VAL A 151 10.55 -2.78 -11.02
CA VAL A 151 11.57 -2.04 -11.78
C VAL A 151 12.84 -2.89 -11.90
N PRO A 152 13.75 -2.60 -12.85
CA PRO A 152 14.98 -3.38 -13.04
C PRO A 152 15.79 -3.60 -11.74
N GLY A 153 16.00 -4.88 -11.39
CA GLY A 153 16.66 -5.33 -10.16
C GLY A 153 15.78 -5.18 -8.91
N GLY A 154 14.49 -4.86 -9.06
CA GLY A 154 13.55 -4.65 -7.96
C GLY A 154 13.22 -5.93 -7.21
N LEU A 155 13.03 -7.01 -7.92
CA LEU A 155 12.72 -8.31 -7.32
C LEU A 155 13.84 -8.79 -6.40
N LEU A 156 15.10 -8.73 -6.86
CA LEU A 156 16.23 -9.12 -6.02
C LEU A 156 16.27 -8.31 -4.72
N ARG A 157 16.10 -6.98 -4.81
CA ARG A 157 16.05 -6.11 -3.62
C ARG A 157 14.91 -6.46 -2.66
N VAL A 158 13.75 -6.88 -3.18
CA VAL A 158 12.64 -7.35 -2.36
C VAL A 158 13.00 -8.66 -1.68
N LEU A 159 13.57 -9.62 -2.40
CA LEU A 159 13.98 -10.91 -1.85
C LEU A 159 15.08 -10.75 -0.78
N GLU A 160 15.98 -9.78 -0.93
CA GLU A 160 17.03 -9.46 0.07
C GLU A 160 16.47 -8.92 1.39
N LEU A 161 15.22 -8.49 1.44
CA LEU A 161 14.55 -8.09 2.69
C LEU A 161 14.05 -9.27 3.52
N GLN A 162 14.16 -10.50 3.01
CA GLN A 162 13.69 -11.70 3.70
C GLN A 162 14.30 -11.77 5.11
N GLN A 163 13.44 -11.94 6.08
CA GLN A 163 13.73 -12.08 7.49
C GLN A 163 12.58 -12.86 8.16
N PRO A 164 12.73 -13.34 9.43
CA PRO A 164 11.66 -14.04 10.14
C PRO A 164 10.37 -13.23 10.16
N GLY A 165 9.24 -13.92 10.01
CA GLY A 165 7.92 -13.32 9.97
C GLY A 165 7.49 -12.85 8.58
N LEU A 166 6.73 -11.75 8.51
CA LEU A 166 6.14 -11.20 7.29
C LEU A 166 6.83 -9.90 6.88
N VAL A 167 7.34 -9.84 5.68
CA VAL A 167 7.78 -8.60 5.03
C VAL A 167 6.66 -8.09 4.15
N SER A 168 6.24 -6.86 4.35
CA SER A 168 5.16 -6.20 3.62
C SER A 168 5.68 -4.93 2.96
N ILE A 169 5.42 -4.79 1.67
CA ILE A 169 5.93 -3.66 0.90
C ILE A 169 4.75 -2.92 0.28
N GLN A 170 4.65 -1.62 0.60
CA GLN A 170 3.73 -0.74 -0.12
C GLN A 170 4.37 -0.35 -1.44
N PRO A 171 3.85 -0.80 -2.60
CA PRO A 171 4.39 -0.43 -3.88
C PRO A 171 4.39 1.08 -4.10
N TYR A 172 5.33 1.57 -4.89
CA TYR A 172 5.38 2.98 -5.28
C TYR A 172 4.23 3.28 -6.26
N HIS A 173 3.37 4.25 -5.91
CA HIS A 173 2.18 4.55 -6.69
C HIS A 173 2.55 5.32 -7.97
N VAL A 174 2.30 4.71 -9.11
CA VAL A 174 2.46 5.32 -10.43
C VAL A 174 1.13 5.92 -10.87
N THR A 175 1.14 7.22 -11.16
CA THR A 175 0.03 7.94 -11.78
C THR A 175 0.43 8.35 -13.20
N GLU A 176 -0.40 8.02 -14.18
CA GLU A 176 -0.18 8.37 -15.59
C GLU A 176 -1.17 9.44 -16.06
N ARG A 177 -2.35 9.51 -15.41
CA ARG A 177 -3.41 10.49 -15.71
C ARG A 177 -3.63 11.41 -14.52
N PHE A 178 -3.97 12.65 -14.79
CA PHE A 178 -4.16 13.69 -13.78
C PHE A 178 -5.14 13.29 -12.66
N TYR A 179 -6.27 12.65 -13.02
CA TYR A 179 -7.28 12.26 -12.02
C TYR A 179 -6.77 11.22 -11.02
N GLU A 180 -5.79 10.39 -11.39
CA GLU A 180 -5.22 9.38 -10.47
C GLU A 180 -4.55 10.04 -9.27
N SER A 181 -4.13 11.29 -9.43
CA SER A 181 -3.55 12.08 -8.35
C SER A 181 -4.53 12.42 -7.22
N PHE A 182 -5.83 12.28 -7.43
CA PHE A 182 -6.82 12.37 -6.35
C PHE A 182 -6.65 11.26 -5.28
N SER A 183 -5.88 10.23 -5.57
CA SER A 183 -5.46 9.21 -4.60
C SER A 183 -4.45 9.71 -3.55
N ALA A 184 -3.86 10.90 -3.70
CA ALA A 184 -2.73 11.36 -2.89
C ALA A 184 -2.99 11.36 -1.38
N TYR A 185 -4.08 11.99 -0.94
CA TYR A 185 -4.45 12.05 0.48
C TYR A 185 -4.80 10.67 1.04
N PHE A 186 -5.51 9.86 0.26
CA PHE A 186 -5.87 8.50 0.65
C PHE A 186 -4.63 7.64 0.89
N ASN A 187 -3.61 7.74 0.02
CA ASN A 187 -2.36 6.99 0.18
C ASN A 187 -1.62 7.40 1.46
N ILE A 188 -1.50 8.71 1.76
CA ILE A 188 -0.87 9.17 3.00
C ILE A 188 -1.62 8.59 4.21
N ILE A 189 -2.95 8.63 4.19
CA ILE A 189 -3.79 8.18 5.31
C ILE A 189 -3.69 6.67 5.50
N VAL A 190 -3.76 5.87 4.43
CA VAL A 190 -3.62 4.42 4.49
C VAL A 190 -2.24 4.02 5.01
N MET A 191 -1.17 4.63 4.47
CA MET A 191 0.20 4.32 4.92
C MET A 191 0.42 4.71 6.38
N SER A 192 -0.15 5.83 6.84
CA SER A 192 -0.09 6.24 8.23
C SER A 192 -0.91 5.33 9.14
N GLY A 193 -2.10 4.89 8.67
CA GLY A 193 -3.03 4.04 9.40
C GLY A 193 -2.46 2.68 9.80
N VAL A 194 -1.61 2.09 8.96
CA VAL A 194 -0.87 0.85 9.27
C VAL A 194 0.06 1.03 10.48
N ASN A 195 0.37 2.28 10.86
CA ASN A 195 1.21 2.63 12.01
C ASN A 195 2.62 2.01 11.99
N ALA A 196 3.16 1.79 10.78
CA ALA A 196 4.52 1.28 10.62
C ALA A 196 5.56 2.39 10.42
N PHE A 197 5.13 3.58 10.00
CA PHE A 197 6.01 4.68 9.58
C PHE A 197 5.94 5.92 10.47
N THR A 198 5.12 5.89 11.51
CA THR A 198 5.01 6.96 12.51
C THR A 198 6.05 6.77 13.64
N PRO A 199 6.38 7.80 14.41
CA PRO A 199 7.26 7.66 15.58
C PRO A 199 6.65 6.80 16.71
N PHE A 200 5.36 6.51 16.65
CA PHE A 200 4.63 5.67 17.60
C PHE A 200 4.55 4.20 17.17
N SER A 201 5.26 3.84 16.09
CA SER A 201 5.31 2.46 15.63
C SER A 201 6.09 1.58 16.60
N THR A 202 5.55 0.39 16.87
CA THR A 202 6.29 -0.65 17.60
C THR A 202 6.95 -1.56 16.57
N GLU A 203 8.27 -1.74 16.68
CA GLU A 203 9.03 -2.57 15.77
C GLU A 203 8.45 -4.00 15.72
N GLY A 204 8.24 -4.52 14.51
CA GLY A 204 7.67 -5.84 14.27
C GLY A 204 6.18 -6.01 14.61
N LYS A 205 5.49 -4.97 15.10
CA LYS A 205 4.07 -5.04 15.51
C LYS A 205 3.24 -3.87 14.97
N PRO A 206 3.18 -3.68 13.65
CA PRO A 206 2.30 -2.67 13.04
C PRO A 206 0.83 -3.05 13.27
N LYS A 207 -0.08 -2.11 13.02
CA LYS A 207 -1.53 -2.35 13.12
C LYS A 207 -2.13 -3.05 11.90
N GLY A 208 -1.34 -3.22 10.85
CA GLY A 208 -1.70 -3.88 9.60
C GLY A 208 -0.49 -4.06 8.71
N CYS A 209 -0.69 -4.52 7.50
CA CYS A 209 0.36 -4.60 6.48
C CYS A 209 -0.17 -4.10 5.13
N PHE A 210 0.67 -4.09 4.12
CA PHE A 210 0.32 -3.72 2.73
C PHE A 210 0.24 -4.99 1.90
N GLY A 211 -0.99 -5.35 1.50
CA GLY A 211 -1.30 -6.59 0.79
C GLY A 211 -0.72 -6.77 -0.61
N PRO A 212 -0.39 -5.69 -1.38
CA PRO A 212 0.02 -5.87 -2.77
C PRO A 212 1.37 -6.56 -2.98
N CYS A 213 2.28 -6.59 -1.96
CA CYS A 213 3.55 -7.28 -2.06
C CYS A 213 3.96 -7.80 -0.67
N LEU A 214 3.81 -9.12 -0.47
CA LEU A 214 4.08 -9.79 0.79
C LEU A 214 5.10 -10.91 0.59
N LEU A 215 6.14 -10.93 1.44
CA LEU A 215 7.22 -11.93 1.40
C LEU A 215 7.35 -12.58 2.76
N CYS A 216 7.34 -13.92 2.81
CA CYS A 216 7.59 -14.70 4.02
C CYS A 216 8.13 -16.10 3.68
N SER A 217 8.70 -16.78 4.67
CA SER A 217 9.04 -18.19 4.52
C SER A 217 7.75 -19.04 4.46
N LYS A 218 7.83 -20.18 3.79
CA LYS A 218 6.75 -21.19 3.80
C LYS A 218 6.42 -21.60 5.23
N GLU A 219 7.43 -21.80 6.05
CA GLU A 219 7.29 -22.18 7.45
C GLU A 219 6.52 -21.13 8.27
N ASP A 220 6.95 -19.84 8.21
CA ASP A 220 6.27 -18.75 8.91
C ASP A 220 4.83 -18.59 8.46
N TYR A 221 4.58 -18.73 7.13
CA TYR A 221 3.25 -18.62 6.56
C TYR A 221 2.27 -19.65 7.14
N PHE A 222 2.67 -20.94 7.16
CA PHE A 222 1.82 -21.99 7.70
C PHE A 222 1.75 -21.97 9.22
N THR A 223 2.84 -21.62 9.91
CA THR A 223 2.85 -21.44 11.38
C THR A 223 1.88 -20.33 11.80
N ALA A 224 1.81 -19.23 11.05
CA ALA A 224 0.83 -18.19 11.29
C ALA A 224 -0.62 -18.66 11.02
N GLY A 225 -0.84 -19.62 10.12
CA GLY A 225 -2.14 -20.06 9.65
C GLY A 225 -2.51 -19.51 8.27
N GLY A 226 -1.71 -18.59 7.74
CA GLY A 226 -1.81 -18.02 6.40
C GLY A 226 -3.19 -17.44 6.06
N HIS A 227 -3.45 -17.26 4.78
CA HIS A 227 -4.71 -16.68 4.29
C HIS A 227 -5.94 -17.59 4.58
N GLY A 228 -5.72 -18.85 4.91
CA GLY A 228 -6.81 -19.76 5.28
C GLY A 228 -7.52 -19.38 6.58
N ALA A 229 -6.76 -18.86 7.54
CA ALA A 229 -7.31 -18.44 8.83
C ALA A 229 -8.12 -17.12 8.76
N ILE A 230 -8.02 -16.40 7.64
CA ILE A 230 -8.64 -15.07 7.44
C ILE A 230 -9.61 -15.01 6.24
N GLU A 231 -10.06 -16.15 5.73
CA GLU A 231 -10.95 -16.21 4.55
C GLU A 231 -12.27 -15.43 4.72
N THR A 232 -12.70 -15.19 5.96
CA THR A 232 -13.93 -14.47 6.29
C THR A 232 -13.72 -12.98 6.54
N GLU A 233 -12.46 -12.54 6.62
CA GLU A 233 -12.11 -11.15 6.92
C GLU A 233 -12.24 -10.26 5.68
N LEU A 234 -12.81 -9.07 5.88
CA LEU A 234 -13.01 -8.09 4.80
C LEU A 234 -11.72 -7.37 4.40
N VAL A 235 -10.79 -7.23 5.35
CA VAL A 235 -9.50 -6.55 5.19
C VAL A 235 -8.41 -7.56 5.47
N ASP A 236 -8.07 -8.32 4.44
CA ASP A 236 -7.14 -9.44 4.51
C ASP A 236 -5.73 -9.03 5.00
N ASP A 237 -5.23 -7.88 4.58
CA ASP A 237 -3.91 -7.37 4.95
C ASP A 237 -3.81 -7.03 6.45
N ILE A 238 -4.85 -6.45 7.04
CA ILE A 238 -4.87 -6.15 8.48
C ILE A 238 -4.99 -7.45 9.29
N ALA A 239 -5.88 -8.32 8.87
CA ALA A 239 -6.08 -9.61 9.52
C ALA A 239 -4.83 -10.48 9.45
N LEU A 240 -4.15 -10.52 8.29
CA LEU A 240 -2.91 -11.29 8.11
C LEU A 240 -1.79 -10.75 9.02
N ALA A 241 -1.60 -9.43 9.07
CA ALA A 241 -0.59 -8.84 9.96
C ALA A 241 -0.83 -9.21 11.43
N ARG A 242 -2.09 -9.11 11.89
CA ARG A 242 -2.48 -9.51 13.24
C ARG A 242 -2.18 -10.98 13.51
N LEU A 243 -2.53 -11.84 12.56
CA LEU A 243 -2.31 -13.28 12.67
C LEU A 243 -0.83 -13.63 12.91
N PHE A 244 0.09 -12.98 12.16
CA PHE A 244 1.54 -13.14 12.38
C PHE A 244 1.95 -12.64 13.78
N VAL A 245 1.54 -11.44 14.13
CA VAL A 245 1.90 -10.83 15.44
C VAL A 245 1.38 -11.67 16.62
N ASP A 246 0.16 -12.20 16.54
CA ASP A 246 -0.46 -13.03 17.57
C ASP A 246 0.27 -14.39 17.76
N ARG A 247 0.99 -14.83 16.73
CA ARG A 247 1.86 -16.03 16.76
C ARG A 247 3.30 -15.73 17.15
N GLY A 248 3.60 -14.48 17.54
CA GLY A 248 4.96 -14.06 17.89
C GLY A 248 5.88 -13.83 16.70
N LEU A 249 5.34 -13.85 15.47
CA LEU A 249 6.09 -13.60 14.26
C LEU A 249 6.05 -12.09 13.92
N PRO A 250 7.21 -11.42 13.75
CA PRO A 250 7.24 -9.99 13.46
C PRO A 250 6.71 -9.67 12.07
N VAL A 251 6.16 -8.46 11.91
CA VAL A 251 5.74 -7.91 10.62
C VAL A 251 6.56 -6.66 10.31
N HIS A 252 7.22 -6.64 9.16
CA HIS A 252 8.12 -5.58 8.74
C HIS A 252 7.58 -4.86 7.52
N CYS A 253 7.34 -3.55 7.61
CA CYS A 253 6.77 -2.75 6.54
C CYS A 253 7.83 -1.88 5.85
N PHE A 254 7.81 -1.84 4.52
CA PHE A 254 8.73 -1.08 3.67
C PHE A 254 8.00 -0.29 2.60
N GLY A 255 8.61 0.81 2.12
CA GLY A 255 8.19 1.49 0.90
C GLY A 255 8.85 0.90 -0.34
N GLY A 256 8.08 0.70 -1.40
CA GLY A 256 8.49 0.02 -2.64
C GLY A 256 9.22 0.90 -3.66
N ARG A 257 9.51 2.16 -3.34
CA ARG A 257 10.19 3.07 -4.26
C ARG A 257 11.50 2.46 -4.79
N LYS A 258 11.65 2.42 -6.13
CA LYS A 258 12.76 1.79 -6.84
C LYS A 258 12.84 0.25 -6.73
N CYS A 259 11.79 -0.41 -6.30
CA CYS A 259 11.70 -1.87 -6.23
C CYS A 259 10.44 -2.39 -6.91
N VAL A 260 9.28 -2.07 -6.36
CA VAL A 260 7.97 -2.52 -6.83
C VAL A 260 7.03 -1.32 -6.95
N GLU A 261 6.33 -1.28 -8.05
CA GLU A 261 5.39 -0.22 -8.42
C GLU A 261 4.01 -0.80 -8.66
N PHE A 262 2.98 0.06 -8.58
CA PHE A 262 1.60 -0.32 -8.91
C PHE A 262 0.81 0.88 -9.46
N ARG A 263 -0.28 0.59 -10.15
CA ARG A 263 -1.24 1.59 -10.64
C ARG A 263 -2.66 1.16 -10.27
N MET A 264 -3.30 1.87 -9.35
CA MET A 264 -4.53 1.40 -8.71
C MET A 264 -5.78 1.50 -9.59
N TYR A 265 -6.06 2.65 -10.19
CA TYR A 265 -7.36 2.98 -10.80
C TYR A 265 -7.24 3.52 -12.23
N PRO A 266 -6.73 2.73 -13.20
CA PRO A 266 -6.49 3.20 -14.57
C PRO A 266 -7.78 3.38 -15.39
N ALA A 267 -8.91 2.82 -14.95
CA ALA A 267 -10.16 2.81 -15.71
C ALA A 267 -10.96 4.12 -15.63
N GLY A 268 -10.57 5.06 -14.76
CA GLY A 268 -11.20 6.37 -14.68
C GLY A 268 -11.62 6.78 -13.28
N MET A 269 -12.27 7.94 -13.19
CA MET A 269 -12.69 8.53 -11.92
C MET A 269 -13.73 7.67 -11.19
N GLY A 270 -14.57 6.93 -11.91
CA GLY A 270 -15.53 5.99 -11.33
C GLY A 270 -14.86 4.85 -10.58
N ASP A 271 -13.84 4.22 -11.21
CA ASP A 271 -13.04 3.15 -10.61
C ASP A 271 -12.30 3.66 -9.35
N LEU A 272 -11.72 4.87 -9.42
CA LEU A 272 -11.05 5.51 -8.30
C LEU A 272 -12.01 5.77 -7.12
N THR A 273 -13.20 6.31 -7.38
CA THR A 273 -14.18 6.61 -6.32
C THR A 273 -14.74 5.35 -5.69
N GLU A 274 -15.02 4.32 -6.49
CA GLU A 274 -15.50 3.02 -5.99
C GLU A 274 -14.44 2.35 -5.11
N GLY A 275 -13.20 2.28 -5.58
CA GLY A 275 -12.11 1.64 -4.87
C GLY A 275 -11.76 2.33 -3.55
N TRP A 276 -11.65 3.67 -3.54
CA TRP A 276 -11.38 4.39 -2.29
C TRP A 276 -12.56 4.38 -1.32
N THR A 277 -13.81 4.38 -1.81
CA THR A 277 -14.99 4.22 -0.96
C THR A 277 -14.93 2.89 -0.20
N LYS A 278 -14.59 1.78 -0.89
CA LYS A 278 -14.41 0.47 -0.26
C LYS A 278 -13.29 0.50 0.79
N ASN A 279 -12.11 1.02 0.42
CA ASN A 279 -10.94 0.99 1.28
C ASN A 279 -11.13 1.84 2.56
N MET A 280 -11.79 3.00 2.45
CA MET A 280 -12.07 3.86 3.60
C MET A 280 -13.13 3.27 4.53
N ALA A 281 -14.16 2.60 3.98
CA ALA A 281 -15.20 1.95 4.75
C ALA A 281 -14.65 0.89 5.70
N THR A 282 -13.61 0.19 5.28
CA THR A 282 -13.03 -0.95 6.01
C THR A 282 -11.80 -0.59 6.83
N GLY A 283 -10.97 0.35 6.36
CA GLY A 283 -9.66 0.65 6.94
C GLY A 283 -9.68 1.54 8.19
N ALA A 284 -10.67 2.42 8.36
CA ALA A 284 -10.68 3.43 9.43
C ALA A 284 -10.74 2.86 10.87
N LYS A 285 -11.12 1.60 11.05
CA LYS A 285 -11.28 0.96 12.37
C LYS A 285 -9.97 0.46 12.98
N PHE A 286 -8.87 0.42 12.23
CA PHE A 286 -7.67 -0.34 12.62
C PHE A 286 -6.46 0.52 12.98
N SER A 287 -6.51 1.84 12.74
CA SER A 287 -5.40 2.72 13.10
C SER A 287 -5.31 2.98 14.61
N SER A 288 -4.11 3.32 15.10
CA SER A 288 -3.92 3.65 16.52
C SER A 288 -4.57 5.00 16.87
N LEU A 289 -4.96 5.18 18.15
CA LEU A 289 -5.50 6.46 18.62
C LEU A 289 -4.53 7.61 18.35
N ALA A 290 -3.24 7.40 18.59
CA ALA A 290 -2.20 8.41 18.36
C ALA A 290 -2.13 8.80 16.88
N THR A 291 -2.18 7.83 15.97
CA THR A 291 -2.21 8.09 14.51
C THR A 291 -3.49 8.83 14.10
N ASN A 292 -4.64 8.47 14.67
CA ASN A 292 -5.91 9.16 14.39
C ASN A 292 -5.89 10.60 14.87
N ILE A 293 -5.29 10.88 16.03
CA ILE A 293 -5.09 12.24 16.55
C ILE A 293 -4.18 13.04 15.60
N LEU A 294 -3.06 12.45 15.16
CA LEU A 294 -2.18 13.11 14.19
C LEU A 294 -2.90 13.42 12.86
N LEU A 295 -3.66 12.46 12.32
CA LEU A 295 -4.43 12.62 11.09
C LEU A 295 -5.49 13.72 11.25
N PHE A 296 -6.19 13.74 12.38
CA PHE A 296 -7.18 14.78 12.69
C PHE A 296 -6.54 16.17 12.70
N PHE A 297 -5.46 16.36 13.46
CA PHE A 297 -4.77 17.64 13.52
C PHE A 297 -4.19 18.05 12.17
N TRP A 298 -3.63 17.10 11.41
CA TRP A 298 -3.12 17.39 10.09
C TRP A 298 -4.21 17.88 9.15
N ILE A 299 -5.33 17.16 9.02
CA ILE A 299 -6.46 17.52 8.14
C ILE A 299 -7.10 18.84 8.59
N ALA A 300 -7.35 19.00 9.90
CA ALA A 300 -7.91 20.25 10.45
C ALA A 300 -6.96 21.44 10.19
N GLY A 301 -5.66 21.23 10.34
CA GLY A 301 -4.65 22.26 10.10
C GLY A 301 -4.58 22.69 8.64
N VAL A 302 -4.61 21.73 7.73
CA VAL A 302 -4.60 22.01 6.29
C VAL A 302 -5.85 22.75 5.87
N THR A 303 -7.01 22.39 6.39
CA THR A 303 -8.28 23.10 6.15
C THR A 303 -8.21 24.52 6.67
N ASN A 304 -7.75 24.69 7.92
CA ASN A 304 -7.59 26.02 8.54
C ASN A 304 -6.57 26.88 7.78
N LEU A 305 -5.47 26.32 7.31
CA LEU A 305 -4.48 27.04 6.51
C LEU A 305 -5.10 27.61 5.23
N PHE A 306 -5.90 26.82 4.52
CA PHE A 306 -6.58 27.28 3.31
C PHE A 306 -7.58 28.40 3.60
N LEU A 307 -8.40 28.25 4.64
CA LEU A 307 -9.34 29.28 5.05
C LEU A 307 -8.63 30.57 5.47
N SER A 308 -7.51 30.47 6.20
CA SER A 308 -6.68 31.61 6.61
C SER A 308 -6.08 32.33 5.41
N PHE A 309 -5.66 31.59 4.39
CA PHE A 309 -5.13 32.19 3.15
C PHE A 309 -6.21 32.99 2.40
N LEU A 310 -7.44 32.46 2.29
CA LEU A 310 -8.56 33.17 1.69
C LEU A 310 -8.93 34.45 2.49
N GLN A 311 -8.98 34.34 3.82
CA GLN A 311 -9.26 35.46 4.70
C GLN A 311 -8.18 36.54 4.61
N ALA A 312 -6.92 36.15 4.48
CA ALA A 312 -5.80 37.06 4.30
C ALA A 312 -5.94 37.87 3.00
N GLY A 313 -6.32 37.22 1.89
CA GLY A 313 -6.60 37.86 0.61
C GLY A 313 -7.74 38.89 0.71
N ALA A 314 -8.80 38.55 1.43
CA ALA A 314 -9.95 39.42 1.62
C ALA A 314 -9.70 40.60 2.60
N SER A 315 -8.69 40.48 3.47
CA SER A 315 -8.45 41.46 4.54
C SER A 315 -7.80 42.80 4.10
N GLY A 316 -7.23 42.81 2.89
CA GLY A 316 -6.44 43.96 2.40
C GLY A 316 -5.15 44.22 3.17
N ARG A 317 -4.68 43.31 4.02
CA ARG A 317 -3.48 43.48 4.86
C ARG A 317 -2.28 42.73 4.25
N PRO A 318 -1.31 43.43 3.66
CA PRO A 318 -0.23 42.78 2.92
C PRO A 318 0.65 41.87 3.77
N LEU A 319 0.99 42.23 4.99
CA LEU A 319 1.78 41.38 5.89
C LEU A 319 1.07 40.06 6.23
N PHE A 320 -0.26 40.12 6.35
CA PHE A 320 -1.05 38.92 6.59
C PHE A 320 -1.08 37.98 5.37
N LEU A 321 -1.27 38.58 4.20
CA LEU A 321 -1.27 37.79 2.96
C LEU A 321 0.12 37.15 2.73
N ILE A 322 1.19 37.88 2.94
CA ILE A 322 2.55 37.35 2.80
C ILE A 322 2.80 36.22 3.80
N GLY A 323 2.45 36.40 5.08
CA GLY A 323 2.63 35.36 6.09
C GLY A 323 1.84 34.08 5.80
N SER A 324 0.57 34.20 5.42
CA SER A 324 -0.26 33.06 5.06
C SER A 324 0.21 32.37 3.77
N ALA A 325 0.70 33.14 2.78
CA ALA A 325 1.29 32.57 1.56
C ALA A 325 2.58 31.79 1.85
N VAL A 326 3.43 32.27 2.73
CA VAL A 326 4.65 31.54 3.15
C VAL A 326 4.26 30.20 3.79
N VAL A 327 3.31 30.19 4.72
CA VAL A 327 2.86 28.93 5.38
C VAL A 327 2.20 27.98 4.35
N TYR A 328 1.45 28.53 3.41
CA TYR A 328 0.86 27.76 2.31
C TYR A 328 1.93 27.06 1.46
N ILE A 329 2.99 27.78 1.10
CA ILE A 329 4.11 27.23 0.32
C ILE A 329 4.87 26.17 1.13
N LEU A 330 5.12 26.42 2.41
CA LEU A 330 5.81 25.46 3.29
C LEU A 330 5.01 24.17 3.43
N TYR A 331 3.70 24.26 3.57
CA TYR A 331 2.83 23.06 3.58
C TYR A 331 2.84 22.34 2.22
N SER A 332 2.74 23.09 1.12
CA SER A 332 2.82 22.50 -0.23
C SER A 332 4.13 21.75 -0.44
N LEU A 333 5.24 22.31 0.06
CA LEU A 333 6.56 21.65 0.04
C LEU A 333 6.56 20.38 0.93
N GLN A 334 6.00 20.44 2.13
CA GLN A 334 5.87 19.27 3.01
C GLN A 334 5.08 18.17 2.32
N LEU A 335 3.92 18.51 1.75
CA LEU A 335 3.09 17.55 1.00
C LEU A 335 3.85 16.94 -0.18
N TYR A 336 4.57 17.75 -0.95
CA TYR A 336 5.43 17.27 -2.04
C TYR A 336 6.49 16.28 -1.55
N LEU A 337 7.18 16.60 -0.43
CA LEU A 337 8.20 15.71 0.13
C LEU A 337 7.62 14.36 0.62
N HIS A 338 6.39 14.34 1.12
CA HIS A 338 5.71 13.09 1.44
C HIS A 338 5.33 12.31 0.19
N LEU A 339 4.65 12.96 -0.75
CA LEU A 339 4.13 12.32 -1.96
C LEU A 339 5.22 11.71 -2.83
N ARG A 340 6.35 12.43 -3.05
CA ARG A 340 7.49 11.89 -3.82
C ARG A 340 8.14 10.64 -3.22
N ARG A 341 7.89 10.33 -1.95
CA ARG A 341 8.39 9.11 -1.29
C ARG A 341 7.49 7.90 -1.56
N ILE A 342 6.22 8.14 -1.83
CA ILE A 342 5.18 7.11 -1.94
C ILE A 342 4.61 6.95 -3.35
N GLY A 343 4.80 7.94 -4.24
CA GLY A 343 4.31 7.90 -5.62
C GLY A 343 4.89 9.02 -6.49
N ASN A 344 4.61 8.97 -7.80
CA ASN A 344 4.99 9.99 -8.80
C ASN A 344 3.88 11.02 -9.04
N PHE A 345 3.12 11.36 -7.99
CA PHE A 345 2.04 12.35 -8.08
C PHE A 345 2.49 13.66 -8.70
N PHE A 346 1.62 14.28 -9.51
CA PHE A 346 1.93 15.54 -10.19
C PHE A 346 2.30 16.63 -9.18
N PRO A 347 3.47 17.28 -9.30
CA PRO A 347 3.92 18.30 -8.33
C PRO A 347 2.94 19.47 -8.17
N LEU A 348 2.24 19.87 -9.24
CA LEU A 348 1.23 20.95 -9.21
C LEU A 348 0.08 20.65 -8.23
N LEU A 349 -0.21 19.36 -7.98
CA LEU A 349 -1.15 18.92 -6.96
C LEU A 349 -0.86 19.56 -5.60
N CYS A 350 0.42 19.69 -5.25
CA CYS A 350 0.80 20.21 -3.94
C CYS A 350 0.42 21.69 -3.77
N LEU A 351 0.41 22.48 -4.86
CA LEU A 351 -0.11 23.84 -4.85
C LEU A 351 -1.64 23.90 -4.89
N LEU A 352 -2.27 22.92 -5.51
CA LEU A 352 -3.73 22.79 -5.60
C LEU A 352 -4.29 21.87 -4.49
N PHE A 353 -3.56 21.68 -3.40
CA PHE A 353 -3.94 20.77 -2.33
C PHE A 353 -5.38 20.96 -1.80
N PRO A 354 -5.97 22.18 -1.75
CA PRO A 354 -7.34 22.33 -1.27
C PRO A 354 -8.38 21.57 -2.09
N VAL A 355 -8.18 21.46 -3.42
CA VAL A 355 -9.07 20.72 -4.31
C VAL A 355 -9.02 19.22 -3.99
N TYR A 356 -7.82 18.68 -3.82
CA TYR A 356 -7.60 17.27 -3.49
C TYR A 356 -8.06 16.93 -2.07
N LEU A 357 -7.84 17.86 -1.13
CA LEU A 357 -8.35 17.73 0.24
C LEU A 357 -9.88 17.73 0.27
N LEU A 358 -10.52 18.64 -0.46
CA LEU A 358 -11.98 18.69 -0.56
C LEU A 358 -12.54 17.39 -1.15
N PHE A 359 -11.92 16.90 -2.23
CA PHE A 359 -12.31 15.61 -2.81
C PHE A 359 -12.19 14.47 -1.78
N PHE A 360 -11.06 14.42 -1.06
CA PHE A 360 -10.87 13.44 0.01
C PHE A 360 -11.96 13.52 1.07
N ILE A 361 -12.27 14.72 1.59
CA ILE A 361 -13.27 14.91 2.63
C ILE A 361 -14.66 14.46 2.14
N LEU A 362 -15.05 14.88 0.93
CA LEU A 362 -16.36 14.51 0.35
C LEU A 362 -16.48 13.00 0.15
N LEU A 363 -15.45 12.37 -0.39
CA LEU A 363 -15.48 10.91 -0.62
C LEU A 363 -15.42 10.13 0.69
N PHE A 364 -14.70 10.61 1.68
CA PHE A 364 -14.64 10.01 3.02
C PHE A 364 -16.01 10.08 3.71
N MET A 365 -16.66 11.24 3.67
CA MET A 365 -18.03 11.39 4.19
C MET A 365 -19.04 10.50 3.45
N TYR A 366 -18.95 10.44 2.12
CA TYR A 366 -19.76 9.52 1.32
C TYR A 366 -19.52 8.05 1.72
N SER A 367 -18.26 7.65 1.93
CA SER A 367 -17.91 6.31 2.39
C SER A 367 -18.54 5.98 3.76
N ILE A 368 -18.49 6.93 4.72
CA ILE A 368 -19.11 6.76 6.05
C ILE A 368 -20.64 6.55 5.92
N VAL A 369 -21.31 7.40 5.13
CA VAL A 369 -22.76 7.28 4.91
C VAL A 369 -23.08 5.92 4.28
N LYS A 370 -22.36 5.52 3.24
CA LYS A 370 -22.58 4.24 2.56
C LYS A 370 -22.35 3.05 3.48
N THR A 371 -21.34 3.11 4.35
CA THR A 371 -21.02 2.05 5.32
C THR A 371 -22.09 1.93 6.41
N LYS A 372 -22.53 3.06 6.97
CA LYS A 372 -23.48 3.06 8.09
C LYS A 372 -24.92 2.75 7.67
N PHE A 373 -25.35 3.27 6.52
CA PHE A 373 -26.78 3.21 6.12
C PHE A 373 -27.05 2.16 5.04
N VAL A 374 -26.15 1.99 4.06
CA VAL A 374 -26.37 1.05 2.95
C VAL A 374 -25.82 -0.35 3.26
N LYS A 375 -24.80 -0.45 4.11
CA LYS A 375 -24.12 -1.72 4.51
C LYS A 375 -23.70 -2.60 3.33
N LYS A 376 -23.54 -2.00 2.16
CA LYS A 376 -23.08 -2.67 0.94
C LYS A 376 -22.09 -1.77 0.20
N VAL A 377 -21.02 -2.34 -0.28
CA VAL A 377 -20.05 -1.68 -1.17
C VAL A 377 -19.88 -2.51 -2.42
N ARG A 378 -19.95 -1.87 -3.59
CA ARG A 378 -19.71 -2.53 -4.87
C ARG A 378 -18.22 -2.58 -5.15
N TRP A 379 -17.73 -3.73 -5.63
CA TRP A 379 -16.36 -3.90 -6.04
C TRP A 379 -16.25 -4.91 -7.18
N ARG A 380 -15.68 -4.49 -8.32
CA ARG A 380 -15.52 -5.33 -9.53
C ARG A 380 -16.77 -6.11 -9.90
N GLY A 381 -17.92 -5.41 -9.92
CA GLY A 381 -19.21 -5.98 -10.29
C GLY A 381 -19.92 -6.79 -9.21
N ARG A 382 -19.35 -6.96 -8.01
CA ARG A 382 -19.97 -7.68 -6.86
C ARG A 382 -20.35 -6.72 -5.75
N ASP A 383 -21.52 -6.93 -5.14
CA ASP A 383 -21.91 -6.29 -3.90
C ASP A 383 -21.27 -7.02 -2.71
N ILE A 384 -20.49 -6.32 -1.93
CA ILE A 384 -19.88 -6.82 -0.69
C ILE A 384 -20.70 -6.27 0.48
N SER A 385 -21.26 -7.14 1.30
CA SER A 385 -21.91 -6.76 2.58
C SER A 385 -20.82 -6.42 3.60
N LEU A 386 -20.99 -5.29 4.34
CA LEU A 386 -20.04 -4.75 5.32
C LEU A 386 -20.38 -5.18 6.73
#